data_e0069c849c745b142c10e166d491dff6
#
_entry.id   e0069c849c745b142c10e166d491dff6
#
_cell.length_a   1.000
_cell.length_b   1.000
_cell.length_c   1.000
_cell.angle_alpha   90.00
_cell.angle_beta   90.00
_cell.angle_gamma   90.00
#
_symmetry.space_group_name_H-M   'P 1'
#
loop_
_entity.id
_entity.type
_entity.pdbx_description
1 polymer ?
#
loop_
_entity_poly.entity_id
_entity_poly.type
_entity_poly.pdbx_seq_one_letter_code
_entity_poly.pdbx_strand_id
1 'polypeptide(L)'
;ADVDGAHIRTLLLTFFYRQMPEIIERGHLFIAQPPLYKVAKGRSEVYLKDQAAYDRYLIAQGLDGRMLESQSGSTHAGGELEALVDHGLRMRNMLGFVPRKYKTDLIEAMALAGAFEPDGDRRSALDRAAAHLQMGDPEARWSADIGEDGKVRLNRIWRGVTDVHEIDPAFLDSAEARKLHR
;
A
#
# COMPACT_ATOMS: atom_id res chain seq x y z
N ALA A 1 -7.87 2.59 24.42
CA ALA A 1 -9.12 2.95 25.13
C ALA A 1 -10.17 1.92 24.75
N ASP A 2 -10.76 1.31 25.74
CA ASP A 2 -11.86 0.39 25.61
C ASP A 2 -13.20 1.15 25.43
N VAL A 3 -14.30 0.42 25.32
CA VAL A 3 -15.65 0.99 25.18
C VAL A 3 -16.00 1.89 26.36
N ASP A 4 -15.59 1.52 27.56
CA ASP A 4 -15.85 2.29 28.79
C ASP A 4 -15.13 3.63 28.78
N GLY A 5 -13.88 3.66 28.32
CA GLY A 5 -13.13 4.91 28.18
C GLY A 5 -13.75 5.89 27.19
N ALA A 6 -14.31 5.39 26.08
CA ALA A 6 -15.03 6.23 25.12
C ALA A 6 -16.34 6.78 25.71
N HIS A 7 -17.05 5.98 26.50
CA HIS A 7 -18.26 6.39 27.19
C HIS A 7 -17.98 7.45 28.25
N ILE A 8 -16.99 7.23 29.11
CA ILE A 8 -16.55 8.20 30.13
C ILE A 8 -16.19 9.54 29.48
N ARG A 9 -15.42 9.52 28.39
CA ARG A 9 -15.07 10.73 27.63
C ARG A 9 -16.31 11.49 27.16
N THR A 10 -17.29 10.78 26.61
CA THR A 10 -18.52 11.40 26.11
C THR A 10 -19.33 12.02 27.25
N LEU A 11 -19.43 11.35 28.39
CA LEU A 11 -20.13 11.88 29.57
C LEU A 11 -19.44 13.13 30.11
N LEU A 12 -18.11 13.13 30.23
CA LEU A 12 -17.34 14.29 30.71
C LEU A 12 -17.46 15.48 29.74
N LEU A 13 -17.36 15.25 28.44
CA LEU A 13 -17.55 16.30 27.44
C LEU A 13 -18.94 16.89 27.50
N THR A 14 -19.98 16.06 27.66
CA THR A 14 -21.36 16.51 27.82
C THR A 14 -21.55 17.31 29.10
N PHE A 15 -20.92 16.88 30.21
CA PHE A 15 -20.95 17.62 31.46
C PHE A 15 -20.34 19.03 31.32
N PHE A 16 -19.11 19.14 30.76
CA PHE A 16 -18.46 20.43 30.56
C PHE A 16 -19.24 21.32 29.61
N TYR A 17 -19.78 20.77 28.53
CA TYR A 17 -20.61 21.53 27.60
C TYR A 17 -21.85 22.11 28.25
N ARG A 18 -22.53 21.37 29.14
CA ARG A 18 -23.76 21.81 29.77
C ARG A 18 -23.54 22.68 31.02
N GLN A 19 -22.54 22.38 31.81
CA GLN A 19 -22.35 23.01 33.12
C GLN A 19 -21.28 24.12 33.11
N MET A 20 -20.31 24.03 32.18
CA MET A 20 -19.16 24.94 32.13
C MET A 20 -18.81 25.32 30.69
N PRO A 21 -19.74 25.91 29.90
CA PRO A 21 -19.52 26.19 28.48
C PRO A 21 -18.34 27.13 28.25
N GLU A 22 -18.09 28.07 29.18
CA GLU A 22 -16.97 29.02 29.09
C GLU A 22 -15.58 28.34 29.00
N ILE A 23 -15.41 27.14 29.57
CA ILE A 23 -14.15 26.40 29.51
C ILE A 23 -13.89 25.97 28.05
N ILE A 24 -14.96 25.62 27.32
CA ILE A 24 -14.89 25.21 25.92
C ILE A 24 -14.70 26.45 25.02
N GLU A 25 -15.50 27.47 25.23
CA GLU A 25 -15.43 28.73 24.44
C GLU A 25 -14.07 29.43 24.55
N ARG A 26 -13.45 29.36 25.73
CA ARG A 26 -12.11 29.92 25.95
C ARG A 26 -10.97 28.97 25.53
N GLY A 27 -11.25 27.78 25.00
CA GLY A 27 -10.26 26.84 24.53
C GLY A 27 -9.41 26.18 25.64
N HIS A 28 -9.95 26.07 26.85
CA HIS A 28 -9.25 25.48 27.99
C HIS A 28 -9.50 23.98 28.16
N LEU A 29 -10.35 23.38 27.34
CA LEU A 29 -10.62 21.95 27.38
C LEU A 29 -9.71 21.21 26.40
N PHE A 30 -8.89 20.29 26.89
CA PHE A 30 -7.96 19.48 26.11
C PHE A 30 -8.25 17.99 26.32
N ILE A 31 -8.12 17.21 25.24
CA ILE A 31 -8.19 15.75 25.31
C ILE A 31 -6.76 15.22 25.23
N ALA A 32 -6.30 14.59 26.31
CA ALA A 32 -4.99 13.95 26.32
C ALA A 32 -4.99 12.75 25.35
N GLN A 33 -3.98 12.71 24.48
CA GLN A 33 -3.73 11.58 23.56
C GLN A 33 -2.39 10.95 23.95
N PRO A 34 -2.38 9.99 24.87
CA PRO A 34 -1.15 9.30 25.23
C PRO A 34 -0.62 8.52 24.02
N PRO A 35 0.71 8.34 23.92
CA PRO A 35 1.31 7.54 22.85
C PRO A 35 0.84 6.10 22.95
N LEU A 36 0.55 5.49 21.81
CA LEU A 36 0.07 4.10 21.75
C LEU A 36 1.20 3.07 21.88
N TYR A 37 2.42 3.45 21.51
CA TYR A 37 3.58 2.57 21.48
C TYR A 37 4.74 3.12 22.31
N LYS A 38 5.40 2.23 23.03
CA LYS A 38 6.70 2.45 23.64
C LYS A 38 7.68 1.47 23.05
N VAL A 39 8.74 1.96 22.42
CA VAL A 39 9.82 1.13 21.90
C VAL A 39 11.04 1.32 22.75
N ALA A 40 11.63 0.23 23.24
CA ALA A 40 12.87 0.23 24.00
C ALA A 40 13.97 -0.49 23.21
N LYS A 41 15.11 0.17 23.04
CA LYS A 41 16.32 -0.41 22.44
C LYS A 41 17.51 -0.12 23.34
N GLY A 42 17.95 -1.11 24.09
CA GLY A 42 18.99 -0.93 25.13
C GLY A 42 18.51 0.02 26.22
N ARG A 43 19.20 1.18 26.38
CA ARG A 43 18.85 2.21 27.36
C ARG A 43 17.97 3.32 26.78
N SER A 44 17.71 3.30 25.47
CA SER A 44 16.89 4.30 24.81
C SER A 44 15.42 3.87 24.77
N GLU A 45 14.54 4.80 25.12
CA GLU A 45 13.08 4.62 25.04
C GLU A 45 12.50 5.71 24.14
N VAL A 46 11.65 5.30 23.20
CA VAL A 46 10.95 6.21 22.30
C VAL A 46 9.45 5.96 22.39
N TYR A 47 8.68 7.03 22.55
CA TYR A 47 7.22 6.97 22.59
C TYR A 47 6.66 7.40 21.23
N LEU A 48 5.80 6.57 20.65
CA LEU A 48 5.23 6.77 19.32
C LEU A 48 3.71 6.87 19.43
N LYS A 49 3.16 7.90 18.80
CA LYS A 49 1.76 8.30 19.01
C LYS A 49 0.74 7.36 18.35
N ASP A 50 1.10 6.76 17.22
CA ASP A 50 0.21 5.95 16.38
C ASP A 50 0.98 4.87 15.61
N GLN A 51 0.23 3.98 14.93
CA GLN A 51 0.79 2.90 14.11
C GLN A 51 1.70 3.45 12.99
N ALA A 52 1.33 4.55 12.35
CA ALA A 52 2.13 5.14 11.28
C ALA A 52 3.51 5.64 11.77
N ALA A 53 3.55 6.19 12.99
CA ALA A 53 4.81 6.57 13.62
C ALA A 53 5.65 5.35 13.99
N TYR A 54 5.02 4.27 14.43
CA TYR A 54 5.69 3.00 14.73
C TYR A 54 6.29 2.36 13.46
N ASP A 55 5.53 2.28 12.39
CA ASP A 55 5.99 1.71 11.12
C ASP A 55 7.17 2.51 10.55
N ARG A 56 7.09 3.84 10.55
CA ARG A 56 8.22 4.70 10.13
C ARG A 56 9.46 4.50 10.98
N TYR A 57 9.28 4.39 12.30
CA TYR A 57 10.41 4.12 13.19
C TYR A 57 11.09 2.79 12.87
N LEU A 58 10.30 1.71 12.65
CA LEU A 58 10.86 0.40 12.30
C LEU A 58 11.59 0.44 10.97
N ILE A 59 11.02 1.12 9.95
CA ILE A 59 11.64 1.27 8.65
C ILE A 59 12.97 2.01 8.76
N ALA A 60 12.99 3.17 9.43
CA ALA A 60 14.21 3.94 9.62
C ALA A 60 15.30 3.13 10.35
N GLN A 61 14.93 2.37 11.39
CA GLN A 61 15.86 1.48 12.10
C GLN A 61 16.34 0.31 11.24
N GLY A 62 15.47 -0.21 10.36
CA GLY A 62 15.81 -1.31 9.46
C GLY A 62 16.70 -0.90 8.29
N LEU A 63 16.61 0.36 7.86
CA LEU A 63 17.39 0.91 6.75
C LEU A 63 18.74 1.50 7.19
N ASP A 64 18.92 1.74 8.49
CA ASP A 64 20.14 2.31 9.03
C ASP A 64 21.37 1.47 8.67
N GLY A 65 22.34 2.10 7.98
CA GLY A 65 23.57 1.44 7.51
C GLY A 65 23.33 0.39 6.42
N ARG A 66 22.16 0.32 5.79
CA ARG A 66 21.85 -0.60 4.70
C ARG A 66 22.01 0.06 3.34
N MET A 67 22.27 -0.78 2.34
CA MET A 67 22.27 -0.39 0.93
C MET A 67 21.55 -1.48 0.11
N LEU A 68 20.89 -1.05 -0.96
CA LEU A 68 20.28 -1.92 -1.95
C LEU A 68 21.12 -1.84 -3.23
N GLU A 69 21.61 -2.97 -3.69
CA GLU A 69 22.25 -3.11 -5.00
C GLU A 69 21.25 -3.71 -5.99
N SER A 70 20.99 -2.99 -7.08
CA SER A 70 20.11 -3.49 -8.12
C SER A 70 20.87 -4.45 -9.05
N GLN A 71 20.12 -5.27 -9.81
CA GLN A 71 20.73 -6.15 -10.83
C GLN A 71 21.51 -5.39 -11.92
N SER A 72 21.20 -4.11 -12.13
CA SER A 72 21.92 -3.24 -13.04
C SER A 72 23.24 -2.69 -12.46
N GLY A 73 23.56 -3.00 -11.20
CA GLY A 73 24.74 -2.51 -10.49
C GLY A 73 24.57 -1.12 -9.86
N SER A 74 23.39 -0.52 -9.93
CA SER A 74 23.12 0.73 -9.20
C SER A 74 22.93 0.45 -7.71
N THR A 75 23.51 1.32 -6.87
CA THR A 75 23.43 1.21 -5.41
C THR A 75 22.61 2.36 -4.85
N HIS A 76 21.62 2.04 -4.02
CA HIS A 76 20.79 3.01 -3.34
C HIS A 76 21.01 2.89 -1.82
N ALA A 77 21.30 4.02 -1.16
CA ALA A 77 21.58 4.07 0.26
C ALA A 77 21.01 5.36 0.88
N GLY A 78 20.89 5.40 2.22
CA GLY A 78 20.41 6.56 2.92
C GLY A 78 19.05 7.05 2.45
N GLY A 79 18.92 8.34 2.15
CA GLY A 79 17.66 8.96 1.74
C GLY A 79 17.07 8.43 0.43
N GLU A 80 17.89 7.96 -0.52
CA GLU A 80 17.40 7.34 -1.75
C GLU A 80 16.74 5.99 -1.47
N LEU A 81 17.34 5.18 -0.61
CA LEU A 81 16.76 3.91 -0.18
C LEU A 81 15.47 4.11 0.60
N GLU A 82 15.43 5.12 1.47
CA GLU A 82 14.24 5.49 2.23
C GLU A 82 13.09 5.92 1.29
N ALA A 83 13.38 6.76 0.30
CA ALA A 83 12.39 7.18 -0.70
C ALA A 83 11.86 6.00 -1.54
N LEU A 84 12.71 5.04 -1.89
CA LEU A 84 12.33 3.83 -2.62
C LEU A 84 11.40 2.95 -1.79
N VAL A 85 11.73 2.75 -0.51
CA VAL A 85 10.89 1.98 0.42
C VAL A 85 9.55 2.67 0.64
N ASP A 86 9.52 3.99 0.82
CA ASP A 86 8.28 4.77 0.93
C ASP A 86 7.40 4.65 -0.33
N HIS A 87 8.02 4.63 -1.51
CA HIS A 87 7.29 4.41 -2.76
C HIS A 87 6.67 3.00 -2.79
N GLY A 88 7.43 1.97 -2.45
CA GLY A 88 6.93 0.59 -2.37
C GLY A 88 5.79 0.43 -1.36
N LEU A 89 5.85 1.12 -0.22
CA LEU A 89 4.78 1.13 0.79
C LEU A 89 3.51 1.80 0.27
N ARG A 90 3.64 2.92 -0.44
CA ARG A 90 2.48 3.57 -1.08
C ARG A 90 1.82 2.64 -2.10
N MET A 91 2.61 1.99 -2.95
CA MET A 91 2.12 1.02 -3.93
C MET A 91 1.38 -0.15 -3.26
N ARG A 92 1.99 -0.75 -2.24
CA ARG A 92 1.37 -1.82 -1.46
C ARG A 92 0.02 -1.39 -0.85
N ASN A 93 -0.04 -0.18 -0.31
CA ASN A 93 -1.29 0.36 0.24
C ASN A 93 -2.35 0.57 -0.85
N MET A 94 -1.97 1.05 -2.03
CA MET A 94 -2.89 1.20 -3.17
C MET A 94 -3.42 -0.15 -3.67
N LEU A 95 -2.57 -1.18 -3.71
CA LEU A 95 -2.98 -2.53 -4.04
C LEU A 95 -4.03 -3.09 -3.06
N GLY A 96 -4.04 -2.63 -1.81
CA GLY A 96 -5.05 -2.97 -0.81
C GLY A 96 -6.48 -2.51 -1.16
N PHE A 97 -6.65 -1.54 -2.08
CA PHE A 97 -7.95 -1.09 -2.57
C PHE A 97 -8.43 -1.83 -3.82
N VAL A 98 -7.60 -2.69 -4.41
CA VAL A 98 -7.97 -3.52 -5.56
C VAL A 98 -9.12 -4.46 -5.17
N PRO A 99 -10.18 -4.56 -5.99
CA PRO A 99 -11.28 -5.48 -5.72
C PRO A 99 -10.78 -6.92 -5.54
N ARG A 100 -11.28 -7.61 -4.51
CA ARG A 100 -10.85 -8.98 -4.14
C ARG A 100 -11.07 -10.04 -5.23
N LYS A 101 -11.84 -9.74 -6.27
CA LYS A 101 -12.02 -10.62 -7.42
C LYS A 101 -10.76 -10.72 -8.30
N TYR A 102 -9.84 -9.76 -8.20
CA TYR A 102 -8.57 -9.76 -8.91
C TYR A 102 -7.45 -10.20 -7.98
N LYS A 103 -6.53 -11.00 -8.48
CA LYS A 103 -5.32 -11.36 -7.74
C LYS A 103 -4.38 -10.16 -7.70
N THR A 104 -3.91 -9.83 -6.50
CA THR A 104 -3.09 -8.64 -6.26
C THR A 104 -1.75 -8.70 -7.02
N ASP A 105 -1.12 -9.86 -7.10
CA ASP A 105 0.12 -10.11 -7.83
C ASP A 105 0.01 -9.80 -9.32
N LEU A 106 -1.14 -10.10 -9.94
CA LEU A 106 -1.40 -9.79 -11.35
C LEU A 106 -1.55 -8.28 -11.57
N ILE A 107 -2.29 -7.61 -10.70
CA ILE A 107 -2.46 -6.16 -10.77
C ILE A 107 -1.13 -5.45 -10.52
N GLU A 108 -0.32 -5.93 -9.58
CA GLU A 108 1.02 -5.42 -9.31
C GLU A 108 1.92 -5.54 -10.56
N ALA A 109 1.98 -6.72 -11.18
CA ALA A 109 2.75 -6.94 -12.40
C ALA A 109 2.30 -6.01 -13.54
N MET A 110 1.00 -5.80 -13.69
CA MET A 110 0.44 -4.87 -14.67
C MET A 110 0.80 -3.41 -14.37
N ALA A 111 0.75 -3.01 -13.10
CA ALA A 111 1.13 -1.67 -12.67
C ALA A 111 2.61 -1.39 -12.93
N LEU A 112 3.50 -2.30 -12.54
CA LEU A 112 4.95 -2.22 -12.79
C LEU A 112 5.27 -2.17 -14.29
N ALA A 113 4.48 -2.83 -15.11
CA ALA A 113 4.63 -2.82 -16.57
C ALA A 113 4.02 -1.58 -17.25
N GLY A 114 3.31 -0.69 -16.51
CA GLY A 114 2.68 0.51 -17.06
C GLY A 114 1.37 0.25 -17.80
N ALA A 115 0.66 -0.87 -17.50
CA ALA A 115 -0.57 -1.23 -18.19
C ALA A 115 -1.78 -0.31 -17.86
N PHE A 116 -1.64 0.54 -16.84
CA PHE A 116 -2.66 1.50 -16.40
C PHE A 116 -2.38 2.93 -16.90
N GLU A 117 -1.33 3.13 -17.70
CA GLU A 117 -1.05 4.41 -18.33
C GLU A 117 -2.16 4.76 -19.34
N PRO A 118 -2.79 5.96 -19.23
CA PRO A 118 -3.91 6.31 -20.11
C PRO A 118 -3.54 6.36 -21.60
N ASP A 119 -2.35 6.86 -21.90
CA ASP A 119 -1.84 7.05 -23.26
C ASP A 119 -0.74 6.01 -23.64
N GLY A 120 -0.57 4.99 -22.80
CA GLY A 120 0.47 3.97 -22.97
C GLY A 120 0.06 2.89 -23.97
N ASP A 121 1.06 2.22 -24.56
CA ASP A 121 0.84 0.99 -25.32
C ASP A 121 0.52 -0.16 -24.38
N ARG A 122 -0.78 -0.33 -24.11
CA ARG A 122 -1.30 -1.37 -23.19
C ARG A 122 -0.88 -2.77 -23.63
N ARG A 123 -0.79 -3.02 -24.94
CA ARG A 123 -0.40 -4.34 -25.44
C ARG A 123 1.03 -4.68 -25.03
N SER A 124 1.97 -3.79 -25.32
CA SER A 124 3.37 -3.95 -24.92
C SER A 124 3.55 -4.01 -23.41
N ALA A 125 2.75 -3.24 -22.65
CA ALA A 125 2.74 -3.33 -21.19
C ALA A 125 2.29 -4.69 -20.67
N LEU A 126 1.26 -5.29 -21.28
CA LEU A 126 0.78 -6.62 -20.91
C LEU A 126 1.81 -7.72 -21.21
N ASP A 127 2.54 -7.60 -22.31
CA ASP A 127 3.63 -8.53 -22.64
C ASP A 127 4.75 -8.44 -21.59
N ARG A 128 5.09 -7.23 -21.11
CA ARG A 128 6.05 -7.02 -20.00
C ARG A 128 5.52 -7.58 -18.68
N ALA A 129 4.22 -7.41 -18.39
CA ALA A 129 3.59 -7.96 -17.21
C ALA A 129 3.64 -9.50 -17.21
N ALA A 130 3.33 -10.13 -18.33
CA ALA A 130 3.43 -11.59 -18.49
C ALA A 130 4.88 -12.08 -18.31
N ALA A 131 5.86 -11.35 -18.86
CA ALA A 131 7.28 -11.66 -18.66
C ALA A 131 7.71 -11.53 -17.18
N HIS A 132 7.20 -10.53 -16.48
CA HIS A 132 7.46 -10.35 -15.06
C HIS A 132 6.88 -11.52 -14.22
N LEU A 133 5.64 -11.91 -14.50
CA LEU A 133 4.99 -13.06 -13.85
C LEU A 133 5.73 -14.37 -14.14
N GLN A 134 6.23 -14.53 -15.36
CA GLN A 134 7.03 -15.68 -15.75
C GLN A 134 8.33 -15.82 -14.95
N MET A 135 8.99 -14.71 -14.57
CA MET A 135 10.19 -14.74 -13.72
C MET A 135 9.88 -15.24 -12.31
N GLY A 136 8.70 -14.91 -11.77
CA GLY A 136 8.25 -15.36 -10.45
C GLY A 136 7.71 -16.79 -10.42
N ASP A 137 7.31 -17.33 -11.57
CA ASP A 137 6.73 -18.67 -11.71
C ASP A 137 7.32 -19.40 -12.94
N PRO A 138 8.57 -19.85 -12.84
CA PRO A 138 9.31 -20.44 -13.96
C PRO A 138 8.76 -21.79 -14.43
N GLU A 139 7.96 -22.47 -13.61
CA GLU A 139 7.34 -23.75 -13.98
C GLU A 139 6.09 -23.61 -14.84
N ALA A 140 5.46 -22.44 -14.84
CA ALA A 140 4.31 -22.13 -15.65
C ALA A 140 4.72 -21.32 -16.89
N ARG A 141 3.83 -21.26 -17.88
CA ARG A 141 3.93 -20.32 -19.01
C ARG A 141 2.88 -19.24 -18.84
N TRP A 142 3.32 -18.00 -18.82
CA TRP A 142 2.44 -16.84 -18.75
C TRP A 142 2.30 -16.16 -20.11
N SER A 143 1.10 -15.74 -20.43
CA SER A 143 0.80 -14.90 -21.60
C SER A 143 -0.32 -13.92 -21.25
N ALA A 144 -0.40 -12.82 -21.98
CA ALA A 144 -1.46 -11.84 -21.84
C ALA A 144 -2.08 -11.52 -23.21
N ASP A 145 -3.38 -11.29 -23.23
CA ASP A 145 -4.10 -10.84 -24.41
C ASP A 145 -5.23 -9.86 -24.04
N ILE A 146 -5.73 -9.16 -25.05
CA ILE A 146 -6.91 -8.30 -24.94
C ILE A 146 -7.98 -8.89 -25.85
N GLY A 147 -9.08 -9.32 -25.23
CA GLY A 147 -10.22 -9.87 -25.95
C GLY A 147 -10.99 -8.81 -26.75
N GLU A 148 -11.84 -9.26 -27.68
CA GLU A 148 -12.74 -8.38 -28.44
C GLU A 148 -13.75 -7.63 -27.53
N ASP A 149 -14.02 -8.17 -26.34
CA ASP A 149 -14.82 -7.58 -25.28
C ASP A 149 -14.07 -6.49 -24.45
N GLY A 150 -12.83 -6.21 -24.83
CA GLY A 150 -11.95 -5.25 -24.15
C GLY A 150 -11.38 -5.75 -22.81
N LYS A 151 -11.70 -6.96 -22.40
CA LYS A 151 -11.11 -7.55 -21.19
C LYS A 151 -9.66 -7.91 -21.42
N VAL A 152 -8.85 -7.69 -20.41
CA VAL A 152 -7.49 -8.23 -20.35
C VAL A 152 -7.55 -9.62 -19.76
N ARG A 153 -6.90 -10.57 -20.43
CA ARG A 153 -6.77 -11.96 -19.99
C ARG A 153 -5.30 -12.25 -19.74
N LEU A 154 -4.98 -12.64 -18.51
CA LEU A 154 -3.68 -13.18 -18.13
C LEU A 154 -3.83 -14.69 -17.99
N ASN A 155 -3.15 -15.41 -18.87
CA ASN A 155 -3.24 -16.86 -18.97
C ASN A 155 -1.99 -17.49 -18.33
N ARG A 156 -2.22 -18.37 -17.36
CA ARG A 156 -1.19 -19.19 -16.72
C ARG A 156 -1.35 -20.64 -17.15
N ILE A 157 -0.39 -21.18 -17.82
CA ILE A 157 -0.39 -22.61 -18.24
C ILE A 157 0.61 -23.37 -17.38
N TRP A 158 0.12 -24.30 -16.59
CA TRP A 158 0.96 -25.15 -15.75
C TRP A 158 0.52 -26.61 -15.88
N ARG A 159 1.45 -27.50 -16.24
CA ARG A 159 1.19 -28.94 -16.44
C ARG A 159 -0.01 -29.24 -17.34
N GLY A 160 -0.23 -28.45 -18.38
CA GLY A 160 -1.33 -28.61 -19.33
C GLY A 160 -2.68 -28.04 -18.87
N VAL A 161 -2.76 -27.49 -17.66
CA VAL A 161 -3.95 -26.77 -17.17
C VAL A 161 -3.75 -25.28 -17.41
N THR A 162 -4.80 -24.63 -17.96
CA THR A 162 -4.82 -23.19 -18.20
C THR A 162 -5.72 -22.50 -17.18
N ASP A 163 -5.14 -21.65 -16.38
CA ASP A 163 -5.85 -20.71 -15.51
C ASP A 163 -5.97 -19.36 -16.22
N VAL A 164 -7.19 -18.90 -16.43
CA VAL A 164 -7.47 -17.61 -17.08
C VAL A 164 -7.92 -16.60 -16.03
N HIS A 165 -7.21 -15.48 -15.96
CA HIS A 165 -7.55 -14.37 -15.08
C HIS A 165 -8.04 -13.19 -15.92
N GLU A 166 -9.32 -12.87 -15.80
CA GLU A 166 -9.94 -11.77 -16.54
C GLU A 166 -9.96 -10.49 -15.70
N ILE A 167 -9.62 -9.37 -16.35
CA ILE A 167 -9.69 -8.04 -15.78
C ILE A 167 -10.60 -7.19 -16.65
N ASP A 168 -11.65 -6.66 -16.04
CA ASP A 168 -12.68 -5.91 -16.75
C ASP A 168 -12.19 -4.53 -17.22
N PRO A 169 -12.64 -4.06 -18.39
CA PRO A 169 -12.32 -2.71 -18.88
C PRO A 169 -12.72 -1.62 -17.87
N ALA A 170 -13.86 -1.80 -17.20
CA ALA A 170 -14.32 -0.85 -16.18
C ALA A 170 -13.33 -0.66 -15.02
N PHE A 171 -12.58 -1.71 -14.65
CA PHE A 171 -11.52 -1.58 -13.67
C PHE A 171 -10.27 -0.91 -14.26
N LEU A 172 -9.87 -1.29 -15.49
CA LEU A 172 -8.69 -0.73 -16.15
C LEU A 172 -8.77 0.80 -16.29
N ASP A 173 -9.98 1.32 -16.51
CA ASP A 173 -10.23 2.75 -16.69
C ASP A 173 -10.69 3.45 -15.39
N SER A 174 -10.70 2.74 -14.27
CA SER A 174 -11.14 3.27 -12.97
C SER A 174 -10.14 4.26 -12.37
N ALA A 175 -10.61 5.09 -11.45
CA ALA A 175 -9.77 6.02 -10.70
C ALA A 175 -8.76 5.28 -9.80
N GLU A 176 -9.11 4.09 -9.32
CA GLU A 176 -8.25 3.21 -8.53
C GLU A 176 -7.09 2.67 -9.37
N ALA A 177 -7.37 2.18 -10.58
CA ALA A 177 -6.34 1.68 -11.49
C ALA A 177 -5.36 2.79 -11.92
N ARG A 178 -5.87 4.00 -12.19
CA ARG A 178 -5.02 5.16 -12.55
C ARG A 178 -4.08 5.58 -11.42
N LYS A 179 -4.43 5.34 -10.15
CA LYS A 179 -3.55 5.60 -9.01
C LYS A 179 -2.37 4.63 -8.95
N LEU A 180 -2.51 3.42 -9.49
CA LEU A 180 -1.44 2.42 -9.54
C LEU A 180 -0.35 2.76 -10.56
N HIS A 181 -0.59 3.71 -11.44
CA HIS A 181 0.39 4.20 -12.42
C HIS A 181 1.35 5.27 -11.85
N ARG A 182 1.01 5.94 -10.73
CA ARG A 182 1.78 7.02 -10.11
C ARG A 182 2.71 6.52 -9.01
#